data_aef164cda281bd1147823d56f8309862
#
_entry.id   aef164cda281bd1147823d56f8309862
#
_cell.length_a   1.000
_cell.length_b   1.000
_cell.length_c   1.000
_cell.angle_alpha   90.00
_cell.angle_beta   90.00
_cell.angle_gamma   90.00
#
_symmetry.space_group_name_H-M   'P 1'
#
loop_
_entity.id
_entity.type
_entity.pdbx_description
1 polymer ?
#
loop_
_entity_poly.entity_id
_entity_poly.type
_entity_poly.pdbx_seq_one_letter_code
_entity_poly.pdbx_strand_id
1 'polypeptide(L)'
;MRQTLFQFMLVISAAWFGYAIFDFLGIPAAALTGATSAVTVVALLGFDVRFPAKLRNATILLLGINIGTAVSPEALQAIMKWPISLSIMSLCVLLGIALNVRVLKYTFGYDRETAILASAPGHLTFVLGIAQENNRDVSAIAIIQSIRVLFLTLCVPPVLTYLF
;
A
#
# COMPACT_ATOMS: atom_id res chain seq x y z
N MET A 1 27.61 -3.39 5.48
CA MET A 1 26.92 -4.16 6.53
C MET A 1 26.50 -3.34 7.75
N ARG A 2 27.37 -2.54 8.38
CA ARG A 2 27.01 -1.71 9.55
C ARG A 2 25.91 -0.68 9.24
N GLN A 3 25.98 0.00 8.13
CA GLN A 3 24.98 1.02 7.73
C GLN A 3 23.59 0.39 7.48
N THR A 4 23.54 -0.75 6.82
CA THR A 4 22.26 -1.45 6.56
C THR A 4 21.61 -1.95 7.85
N LEU A 5 22.42 -2.37 8.83
CA LEU A 5 21.92 -2.79 10.14
C LEU A 5 21.35 -1.61 10.93
N PHE A 6 22.05 -0.46 10.91
CA PHE A 6 21.59 0.77 11.56
C PHE A 6 20.27 1.25 10.96
N GLN A 7 20.17 1.31 9.63
CA GLN A 7 18.93 1.69 8.91
C GLN A 7 17.77 0.75 9.25
N PHE A 8 18.03 -0.55 9.29
CA PHE A 8 17.05 -1.56 9.66
C PHE A 8 16.54 -1.37 11.11
N MET A 9 17.44 -1.17 12.06
CA MET A 9 17.07 -0.90 13.46
C MET A 9 16.28 0.40 13.60
N LEU A 10 16.64 1.43 12.85
CA LEU A 10 15.94 2.72 12.82
C LEU A 10 14.51 2.55 12.28
N VAL A 11 14.30 1.79 11.22
CA VAL A 11 12.97 1.53 10.67
C VAL A 11 12.11 0.77 11.68
N ILE A 12 12.66 -0.28 12.31
CA ILE A 12 11.92 -1.08 13.29
C ILE A 12 11.57 -0.24 14.52
N SER A 13 12.52 0.52 15.06
CA SER A 13 12.27 1.36 16.23
C SER A 13 11.23 2.46 15.93
N ALA A 14 11.31 3.10 14.76
CA ALA A 14 10.32 4.08 14.33
C ALA A 14 8.93 3.45 14.17
N ALA A 15 8.85 2.29 13.53
CA ALA A 15 7.59 1.56 13.35
C ALA A 15 6.96 1.15 14.69
N TRP A 16 7.77 0.65 15.61
CA TRP A 16 7.31 0.26 16.93
C TRP A 16 6.83 1.46 17.76
N PHE A 17 7.58 2.56 17.70
CA PHE A 17 7.20 3.80 18.39
C PHE A 17 5.91 4.40 17.83
N GLY A 18 5.77 4.41 16.50
CA GLY A 18 4.52 4.84 15.85
C GLY A 18 3.34 3.96 16.24
N TYR A 19 3.52 2.64 16.25
CA TYR A 19 2.52 1.72 16.76
C TYR A 19 2.10 2.05 18.18
N ALA A 20 3.06 2.19 19.09
CA ALA A 20 2.78 2.42 20.51
C ALA A 20 2.02 3.73 20.76
N ILE A 21 2.36 4.81 20.04
CA ILE A 21 1.65 6.09 20.11
C ILE A 21 0.20 5.94 19.64
N PHE A 22 -0.01 5.32 18.48
CA PHE A 22 -1.34 5.19 17.90
C PHE A 22 -2.23 4.22 18.68
N ASP A 23 -1.64 3.18 19.27
CA ASP A 23 -2.33 2.26 20.16
C ASP A 23 -2.77 2.97 21.45
N PHE A 24 -1.88 3.76 22.04
CA PHE A 24 -2.19 4.58 23.22
C PHE A 24 -3.29 5.62 22.95
N LEU A 25 -3.33 6.19 21.74
CA LEU A 25 -4.37 7.12 21.30
C LEU A 25 -5.69 6.43 20.93
N GLY A 26 -5.74 5.11 20.97
CA GLY A 26 -6.92 4.32 20.59
C GLY A 26 -7.26 4.40 19.11
N ILE A 27 -6.28 4.70 18.23
CA ILE A 27 -6.51 4.78 16.79
C ILE A 27 -6.63 3.38 16.21
N PRO A 28 -7.69 3.09 15.44
CA PRO A 28 -7.90 1.77 14.86
C PRO A 28 -6.78 1.38 13.91
N ALA A 29 -6.47 0.09 13.88
CA ALA A 29 -5.37 -0.48 13.12
C ALA A 29 -4.00 0.18 13.41
N ALA A 30 -3.74 0.52 14.68
CA ALA A 30 -2.54 1.22 15.15
C ALA A 30 -1.22 0.61 14.62
N ALA A 31 -1.15 -0.72 14.50
CA ALA A 31 0.02 -1.40 13.95
C ALA A 31 0.30 -1.00 12.48
N LEU A 32 -0.74 -0.78 11.69
CA LEU A 32 -0.60 -0.40 10.28
C LEU A 32 -0.46 1.13 10.15
N THR A 33 -1.40 1.88 10.73
CA THR A 33 -1.45 3.35 10.60
C THR A 33 -0.29 4.03 11.31
N GLY A 34 0.01 3.63 12.54
CA GLY A 34 1.07 4.21 13.36
C GLY A 34 2.47 3.88 12.83
N ALA A 35 2.73 2.61 12.50
CA ALA A 35 4.01 2.22 11.94
C ALA A 35 4.29 2.90 10.59
N THR A 36 3.29 2.94 9.70
CA THR A 36 3.43 3.60 8.39
C THR A 36 3.70 5.09 8.53
N SER A 37 2.95 5.78 9.41
CA SER A 37 3.12 7.22 9.66
C SER A 37 4.52 7.54 10.19
N ALA A 38 4.97 6.82 11.21
CA ALA A 38 6.27 7.08 11.83
C ALA A 38 7.44 6.82 10.85
N VAL A 39 7.40 5.72 10.11
CA VAL A 39 8.43 5.41 9.10
C VAL A 39 8.41 6.44 7.97
N THR A 40 7.23 6.91 7.56
CA THR A 40 7.11 7.97 6.55
C THR A 40 7.73 9.28 7.03
N VAL A 41 7.46 9.68 8.28
CA VAL A 41 8.07 10.89 8.88
C VAL A 41 9.59 10.76 8.90
N VAL A 42 10.14 9.63 9.32
CA VAL A 42 11.59 9.38 9.32
C VAL A 42 12.18 9.48 7.91
N ALA A 43 11.48 8.94 6.91
CA ALA A 43 11.89 9.05 5.51
C ALA A 43 11.88 10.52 5.01
N LEU A 44 10.85 11.30 5.37
CA LEU A 44 10.73 12.72 5.01
C LEU A 44 11.79 13.59 5.69
N LEU A 45 12.28 13.19 6.86
CA LEU A 45 13.40 13.84 7.54
C LEU A 45 14.77 13.57 6.87
N GLY A 46 14.77 12.82 5.76
CA GLY A 46 15.95 12.55 4.95
C GLY A 46 16.79 11.35 5.41
N PHE A 47 16.27 10.56 6.36
CA PHE A 47 16.93 9.30 6.73
C PHE A 47 16.70 8.24 5.65
N ASP A 48 17.74 7.50 5.31
CA ASP A 48 17.67 6.42 4.33
C ASP A 48 17.00 5.19 4.97
N VAL A 49 15.71 5.01 4.69
CA VAL A 49 14.87 3.92 5.20
C VAL A 49 14.95 2.71 4.28
N ARG A 50 16.06 1.97 4.34
CA ARG A 50 16.25 0.75 3.55
C ARG A 50 15.94 -0.49 4.36
N PHE A 51 15.08 -1.33 3.80
CA PHE A 51 14.76 -2.64 4.36
C PHE A 51 15.47 -3.74 3.55
N PRO A 52 16.18 -4.68 4.21
CA PRO A 52 16.90 -5.74 3.51
C PRO A 52 15.99 -6.52 2.56
N ALA A 53 16.36 -6.63 1.28
CA ALA A 53 15.51 -7.25 0.26
C ALA A 53 15.11 -8.70 0.59
N LYS A 54 16.03 -9.48 1.17
CA LYS A 54 15.76 -10.87 1.59
C LYS A 54 14.66 -10.93 2.64
N LEU A 55 14.71 -10.04 3.63
CA LEU A 55 13.72 -10.01 4.72
C LEU A 55 12.38 -9.50 4.21
N ARG A 56 12.36 -8.47 3.37
CA ARG A 56 11.15 -7.99 2.68
C ARG A 56 10.47 -9.12 1.89
N ASN A 57 11.24 -9.85 1.09
CA ASN A 57 10.69 -10.95 0.29
C ASN A 57 10.14 -12.08 1.16
N ALA A 58 10.83 -12.42 2.25
CA ALA A 58 10.35 -13.40 3.23
C ALA A 58 9.04 -12.95 3.90
N THR A 59 8.94 -11.67 4.29
CA THR A 59 7.71 -11.12 4.87
C THR A 59 6.54 -11.16 3.87
N ILE A 60 6.79 -10.80 2.60
CA ILE A 60 5.77 -10.88 1.55
C ILE A 60 5.31 -12.33 1.32
N LEU A 61 6.24 -13.28 1.33
CA LEU A 61 5.91 -14.71 1.21
C LEU A 61 5.05 -15.18 2.38
N LEU A 62 5.42 -14.84 3.61
CA LEU A 62 4.65 -15.19 4.81
C LEU A 62 3.24 -14.56 4.79
N LEU A 63 3.12 -13.29 4.36
CA LEU A 63 1.82 -12.65 4.17
C LEU A 63 0.99 -13.36 3.10
N GLY A 64 1.60 -13.77 1.99
CA GLY A 64 0.91 -14.53 0.94
C GLY A 64 0.39 -15.87 1.44
N ILE A 65 1.21 -16.60 2.22
CA ILE A 65 0.79 -17.85 2.86
C ILE A 65 -0.37 -17.60 3.84
N ASN A 66 -0.27 -16.59 4.69
CA ASN A 66 -1.31 -16.24 5.66
C ASN A 66 -2.64 -15.91 4.97
N ILE A 67 -2.61 -15.11 3.90
CA ILE A 67 -3.81 -14.79 3.11
C ILE A 67 -4.35 -16.05 2.42
N GLY A 68 -3.48 -16.87 1.85
CA GLY A 68 -3.87 -18.12 1.19
C GLY A 68 -4.54 -19.12 2.13
N THR A 69 -4.03 -19.25 3.35
CA THR A 69 -4.62 -20.14 4.38
C THR A 69 -5.94 -19.62 4.96
N ALA A 70 -6.22 -18.32 4.82
CA ALA A 70 -7.50 -17.73 5.22
C ALA A 70 -8.64 -18.02 4.22
N VAL A 71 -8.33 -18.55 3.04
CA VAL A 71 -9.35 -18.99 2.07
C VAL A 71 -9.96 -20.30 2.55
N SER A 72 -11.12 -20.23 3.17
CA SER A 72 -11.88 -21.37 3.67
C SER A 72 -13.04 -21.72 2.73
N PRO A 73 -13.62 -22.94 2.84
CA PRO A 73 -14.84 -23.30 2.11
C PRO A 73 -16.00 -22.33 2.35
N GLU A 74 -16.07 -21.75 3.56
CA GLU A 74 -17.08 -20.75 3.92
C GLU A 74 -16.86 -19.44 3.16
N ALA A 75 -15.61 -19.04 2.95
CA ALA A 75 -15.27 -17.86 2.13
C ALA A 75 -15.72 -18.06 0.68
N LEU A 76 -15.54 -19.26 0.11
CA LEU A 76 -16.03 -19.60 -1.21
C LEU A 76 -17.56 -19.57 -1.29
N GLN A 77 -18.24 -20.08 -0.27
CA GLN A 77 -19.72 -19.99 -0.19
C GLN A 77 -20.20 -18.54 -0.06
N ALA A 78 -19.49 -17.68 0.66
CA ALA A 78 -19.81 -16.26 0.77
C ALA A 78 -19.74 -15.55 -0.59
N ILE A 79 -18.76 -15.90 -1.43
CA ILE A 79 -18.66 -15.39 -2.81
C ILE A 79 -19.92 -15.75 -3.61
N MET A 80 -20.41 -16.98 -3.47
CA MET A 80 -21.61 -17.44 -4.15
C MET A 80 -22.89 -16.80 -3.60
N LYS A 81 -22.90 -16.41 -2.33
CA LYS A 81 -24.06 -15.75 -1.68
C LYS A 81 -24.17 -14.27 -2.03
N TRP A 82 -23.05 -13.60 -2.38
CA TRP A 82 -23.02 -12.15 -2.56
C TRP A 82 -22.49 -11.72 -3.94
N PRO A 83 -22.98 -12.30 -5.04
CA PRO A 83 -22.47 -11.99 -6.38
C PRO A 83 -22.69 -10.53 -6.77
N ILE A 84 -23.81 -9.93 -6.33
CA ILE A 84 -24.16 -8.54 -6.62
C ILE A 84 -23.16 -7.59 -5.93
N SER A 85 -22.85 -7.81 -4.65
CA SER A 85 -21.89 -6.98 -3.91
C SER A 85 -20.49 -7.04 -4.52
N LEU A 86 -20.06 -8.23 -4.93
CA LEU A 86 -18.77 -8.42 -5.59
C LEU A 86 -18.74 -7.73 -6.96
N SER A 87 -19.84 -7.81 -7.73
CA SER A 87 -19.94 -7.13 -9.02
C SER A 87 -19.90 -5.61 -8.86
N ILE A 88 -20.63 -5.06 -7.88
CA ILE A 88 -20.60 -3.62 -7.58
C ILE A 88 -19.20 -3.19 -7.13
N MET A 89 -18.56 -3.95 -6.24
CA MET A 89 -17.21 -3.66 -5.79
C MET A 89 -16.21 -3.64 -6.96
N SER A 90 -16.28 -4.65 -7.83
CA SER A 90 -15.42 -4.73 -9.03
C SER A 90 -15.65 -3.54 -9.96
N LEU A 91 -16.91 -3.16 -10.18
CA LEU A 91 -17.26 -1.98 -10.98
C LEU A 91 -16.72 -0.69 -10.36
N CYS A 92 -16.87 -0.50 -9.05
CA CYS A 92 -16.33 0.66 -8.33
C CYS A 92 -14.79 0.75 -8.46
N VAL A 93 -14.08 -0.38 -8.35
CA VAL A 93 -12.62 -0.42 -8.53
C VAL A 93 -12.25 -0.01 -9.96
N LEU A 94 -12.93 -0.56 -10.98
CA LEU A 94 -12.67 -0.22 -12.38
C LEU A 94 -12.93 1.25 -12.68
N LEU A 95 -14.05 1.79 -12.17
CA LEU A 95 -14.37 3.21 -12.30
C LEU A 95 -13.36 4.09 -11.58
N GLY A 96 -12.91 3.69 -10.39
CA GLY A 96 -11.85 4.38 -9.65
C GLY A 96 -10.53 4.43 -10.42
N ILE A 97 -10.13 3.33 -11.04
CA ILE A 97 -8.94 3.29 -11.91
C ILE A 97 -9.13 4.23 -13.10
N ALA A 98 -10.26 4.15 -13.79
CA ALA A 98 -10.53 4.98 -14.96
C ALA A 98 -10.53 6.48 -14.62
N LEU A 99 -11.11 6.86 -13.48
CA LEU A 99 -11.09 8.24 -12.96
C LEU A 99 -9.66 8.69 -12.64
N ASN A 100 -8.88 7.87 -11.93
CA ASN A 100 -7.48 8.19 -11.63
C ASN A 100 -6.65 8.39 -12.89
N VAL A 101 -6.76 7.48 -13.86
CA VAL A 101 -6.07 7.61 -15.16
C VAL A 101 -6.47 8.92 -15.84
N ARG A 102 -7.76 9.26 -15.80
CA ARG A 102 -8.25 10.50 -16.40
C ARG A 102 -7.68 11.75 -15.72
N VAL A 103 -7.68 11.78 -14.39
CA VAL A 103 -7.11 12.88 -13.61
C VAL A 103 -5.61 13.01 -13.87
N LEU A 104 -4.85 11.93 -13.79
CA LEU A 104 -3.41 11.94 -14.03
C LEU A 104 -3.06 12.42 -15.43
N LYS A 105 -3.82 12.00 -16.43
CA LYS A 105 -3.59 12.40 -17.83
C LYS A 105 -3.97 13.85 -18.08
N TYR A 106 -5.18 14.28 -17.69
CA TYR A 106 -5.71 15.58 -18.10
C TYR A 106 -5.38 16.73 -17.14
N THR A 107 -5.17 16.44 -15.85
CA THR A 107 -4.84 17.45 -14.84
C THR A 107 -3.34 17.56 -14.62
N PHE A 108 -2.64 16.43 -14.58
CA PHE A 108 -1.20 16.39 -14.30
C PHE A 108 -0.33 16.22 -15.55
N GLY A 109 -0.92 15.97 -16.73
CA GLY A 109 -0.19 15.89 -18.00
C GLY A 109 0.64 14.63 -18.20
N TYR A 110 0.45 13.59 -17.38
CA TYR A 110 1.16 12.33 -17.57
C TYR A 110 0.71 11.61 -18.84
N ASP A 111 1.63 10.89 -19.48
CA ASP A 111 1.30 10.01 -20.59
C ASP A 111 0.34 8.88 -20.14
N ARG A 112 -0.41 8.33 -21.10
CA ARG A 112 -1.46 7.35 -20.81
C ARG A 112 -0.93 6.11 -20.08
N GLU A 113 0.24 5.63 -20.47
CA GLU A 113 0.80 4.40 -19.91
C GLU A 113 1.31 4.62 -18.48
N THR A 114 2.01 5.73 -18.22
CA THR A 114 2.39 6.14 -16.87
C THR A 114 1.15 6.32 -15.98
N ALA A 115 0.10 6.96 -16.48
CA ALA A 115 -1.15 7.13 -15.75
C ALA A 115 -1.84 5.79 -15.43
N ILE A 116 -1.85 4.83 -16.37
CA ILE A 116 -2.40 3.48 -16.14
C ILE A 116 -1.58 2.74 -15.08
N LEU A 117 -0.26 2.72 -15.20
CA LEU A 117 0.62 2.03 -14.26
C LEU A 117 0.53 2.66 -12.86
N ALA A 118 0.48 3.99 -12.76
CA ALA A 118 0.31 4.69 -11.49
C ALA A 118 -1.05 4.42 -10.84
N SER A 119 -2.10 4.17 -11.64
CA SER A 119 -3.46 3.90 -11.16
C SER A 119 -3.73 2.42 -10.90
N ALA A 120 -2.91 1.52 -11.44
CA ALA A 120 -3.12 0.09 -11.31
C ALA A 120 -3.10 -0.36 -9.84
N PRO A 121 -4.10 -1.16 -9.40
CA PRO A 121 -4.06 -1.81 -8.10
C PRO A 121 -3.10 -3.00 -8.18
N GLY A 122 -1.88 -2.82 -7.70
CA GLY A 122 -0.88 -3.88 -7.76
C GLY A 122 0.27 -3.67 -6.80
N HIS A 123 1.11 -4.69 -6.71
CA HIS A 123 2.32 -4.61 -5.91
C HIS A 123 3.30 -3.63 -6.55
N LEU A 124 3.71 -2.61 -5.80
CA LEU A 124 4.56 -1.51 -6.27
C LEU A 124 5.78 -2.00 -7.06
N THR A 125 6.51 -2.98 -6.52
CA THR A 125 7.72 -3.52 -7.17
C THR A 125 7.45 -4.12 -8.56
N PHE A 126 6.32 -4.79 -8.74
CA PHE A 126 5.93 -5.37 -10.02
C PHE A 126 5.59 -4.27 -11.04
N VAL A 127 4.80 -3.29 -10.60
CA VAL A 127 4.43 -2.15 -11.47
C VAL A 127 5.66 -1.33 -11.87
N LEU A 128 6.59 -1.10 -10.93
CA LEU A 128 7.84 -0.38 -11.23
C LEU A 128 8.75 -1.18 -12.18
N GLY A 129 8.76 -2.52 -12.09
CA GLY A 129 9.47 -3.37 -13.05
C GLY A 129 8.94 -3.16 -14.47
N ILE A 130 7.62 -3.23 -14.64
CA ILE A 130 6.98 -2.99 -15.96
C ILE A 130 7.25 -1.55 -16.45
N ALA A 131 7.19 -0.56 -15.55
CA ALA A 131 7.47 0.83 -15.91
C ALA A 131 8.91 1.00 -16.41
N GLN A 132 9.87 0.36 -15.77
CA GLN A 132 11.28 0.40 -16.14
C GLN A 132 11.54 -0.27 -17.49
N GLU A 133 10.94 -1.43 -17.74
CA GLU A 133 11.03 -2.15 -19.02
C GLU A 133 10.45 -1.34 -20.20
N ASN A 134 9.41 -0.55 -19.93
CA ASN A 134 8.74 0.29 -20.93
C ASN A 134 9.26 1.74 -20.97
N ASN A 135 10.38 2.05 -20.30
CA ASN A 135 10.99 3.39 -20.23
C ASN A 135 9.99 4.47 -19.78
N ARG A 136 9.14 4.15 -18.77
CA ARG A 136 8.18 5.09 -18.19
C ARG A 136 8.74 5.78 -16.95
N ASP A 137 8.09 6.84 -16.53
CA ASP A 137 8.52 7.60 -15.34
C ASP A 137 8.28 6.79 -14.06
N VAL A 138 9.29 6.00 -13.71
CA VAL A 138 9.30 5.14 -12.50
C VAL A 138 9.14 5.97 -11.24
N SER A 139 9.73 7.18 -11.19
CA SER A 139 9.65 8.05 -10.02
C SER A 139 8.23 8.57 -9.80
N ALA A 140 7.58 9.06 -10.86
CA ALA A 140 6.20 9.53 -10.78
C ALA A 140 5.25 8.40 -10.35
N ILE A 141 5.38 7.21 -10.94
CA ILE A 141 4.57 6.05 -10.58
C ILE A 141 4.77 5.66 -9.12
N ALA A 142 6.04 5.62 -8.65
CA ALA A 142 6.35 5.29 -7.26
C ALA A 142 5.73 6.30 -6.29
N ILE A 143 5.84 7.58 -6.55
CA ILE A 143 5.30 8.66 -5.71
C ILE A 143 3.77 8.56 -5.64
N ILE A 144 3.10 8.48 -6.79
CA ILE A 144 1.63 8.43 -6.86
C ILE A 144 1.09 7.20 -6.11
N GLN A 145 1.68 6.03 -6.33
CA GLN A 145 1.26 4.81 -5.64
C GLN A 145 1.53 4.87 -4.14
N SER A 146 2.67 5.43 -3.72
CA SER A 146 3.02 5.58 -2.30
C SER A 146 2.06 6.53 -1.58
N ILE A 147 1.74 7.68 -2.18
CA ILE A 147 0.77 8.64 -1.63
C ILE A 147 -0.61 7.98 -1.50
N ARG A 148 -1.06 7.25 -2.52
CA ARG A 148 -2.34 6.54 -2.48
C ARG A 148 -2.39 5.51 -1.35
N VAL A 149 -1.37 4.68 -1.23
CA VAL A 149 -1.30 3.66 -0.17
C VAL A 149 -1.27 4.30 1.19
N LEU A 150 -0.46 5.35 1.38
CA LEU A 150 -0.40 6.10 2.63
C LEU A 150 -1.77 6.70 2.99
N PHE A 151 -2.42 7.36 2.04
CA PHE A 151 -3.74 7.97 2.25
C PHE A 151 -4.79 6.92 2.64
N LEU A 152 -4.86 5.80 1.90
CA LEU A 152 -5.79 4.72 2.21
C LEU A 152 -5.50 4.10 3.59
N THR A 153 -4.24 3.87 3.91
CA THR A 153 -3.84 3.29 5.20
C THR A 153 -4.21 4.20 6.37
N LEU A 154 -4.10 5.52 6.22
CA LEU A 154 -4.42 6.47 7.28
C LEU A 154 -5.91 6.78 7.39
N CYS A 155 -6.62 6.82 6.27
CA CYS A 155 -8.02 7.28 6.27
C CYS A 155 -9.03 6.14 6.41
N VAL A 156 -8.80 4.99 5.78
CA VAL A 156 -9.81 3.92 5.72
C VAL A 156 -10.10 3.31 7.10
N PRO A 157 -9.10 2.89 7.91
CA PRO A 157 -9.39 2.26 9.19
C PRO A 157 -10.17 3.18 10.16
N PRO A 158 -9.79 4.45 10.38
CA PRO A 158 -10.59 5.34 11.22
C PRO A 158 -12.02 5.53 10.71
N VAL A 159 -12.18 5.76 9.41
CA VAL A 159 -13.52 5.97 8.81
C VAL A 159 -14.42 4.75 9.04
N LEU A 160 -13.90 3.54 8.82
CA LEU A 160 -14.67 2.31 9.07
C LEU A 160 -15.04 2.15 10.53
N THR A 161 -14.13 2.46 11.46
CA THR A 161 -14.41 2.32 12.90
C THR A 161 -15.43 3.33 13.42
N TYR A 162 -15.51 4.53 12.82
CA TYR A 162 -16.47 5.56 13.23
C TYR A 162 -17.84 5.45 12.53
N LEU A 163 -17.92 4.72 11.41
CA LEU A 163 -19.16 4.53 10.65
C LEU A 163 -19.89 3.24 11.01
N PHE A 164 -19.19 2.23 11.52
CA PHE A 164 -19.72 0.91 11.86
C PHE A 164 -19.36 0.50 13.29
#